data_40294c03c57be7d1658f6ad13959317f
#
_entry.id   40294c03c57be7d1658f6ad13959317f
#
_cell.length_a   1.000
_cell.length_b   1.000
_cell.length_c   1.000
_cell.angle_alpha   90.00
_cell.angle_beta   90.00
_cell.angle_gamma   90.00
#
_symmetry.space_group_name_H-M   'P 1'
#
loop_
_entity.id
_entity.type
_entity.pdbx_description
1 polymer ?
#
loop_
_entity_poly.entity_id
_entity_poly.type
_entity_poly.pdbx_seq_one_letter_code
_entity_poly.pdbx_strand_id
1 'polypeptide(L)'
;MRLLKGQNTNSRNIYGRGLQVDTLDQVIADSTNSIRIPYGTTSQRPTTPTNGQLRYNSTLNKFEGYENSAWRVLRYAEPFPAGITQQSLGNGDATAVVFGPMASGDVNAPAPAAAQNVLVLVENVFQLATTNYTLVQNPAAAVGSGGTVASGSFTIGVEYKIIVPGTTDFTLIGSANSTANTVFTATGVGTGNGTARQTGYYLVFTSAPDAGKPVTALHNFDK
;
A
#
# COMPACT_ATOMS: atom_id res chain seq x y z
N MET A 1 -36.16 -36.78 7.34
CA MET A 1 -36.42 -36.55 5.89
C MET A 1 -35.49 -37.48 5.12
N ARG A 2 -36.03 -38.42 4.34
CA ARG A 2 -35.22 -39.43 3.64
C ARG A 2 -34.74 -38.81 2.33
N LEU A 3 -33.47 -38.57 2.15
CA LEU A 3 -32.86 -38.26 0.85
C LEU A 3 -33.00 -39.52 -0.01
N LEU A 4 -33.77 -39.42 -1.09
CA LEU A 4 -33.95 -40.52 -2.03
C LEU A 4 -32.67 -40.70 -2.84
N LYS A 5 -31.92 -41.74 -2.53
CA LYS A 5 -30.76 -42.19 -3.28
C LYS A 5 -31.20 -42.55 -4.70
N GLY A 6 -30.70 -41.88 -5.72
CA GLY A 6 -30.79 -42.31 -7.11
C GLY A 6 -31.81 -41.59 -8.01
N GLN A 7 -32.39 -40.48 -7.63
CA GLN A 7 -33.13 -39.66 -8.59
C GLN A 7 -32.23 -38.61 -9.22
N ASN A 8 -32.08 -38.68 -10.53
CA ASN A 8 -31.47 -37.65 -11.35
C ASN A 8 -32.29 -36.36 -11.22
N THR A 9 -31.79 -35.42 -10.43
CA THR A 9 -32.50 -34.19 -10.06
C THR A 9 -32.13 -33.03 -10.96
N ASN A 10 -32.09 -33.23 -12.27
CA ASN A 10 -31.79 -32.18 -13.23
C ASN A 10 -32.71 -30.95 -13.17
N SER A 11 -33.69 -30.87 -12.27
CA SER A 11 -34.61 -29.74 -12.21
C SER A 11 -35.32 -29.54 -10.87
N ARG A 12 -34.81 -30.02 -9.75
CA ARG A 12 -35.48 -29.75 -8.46
C ARG A 12 -34.82 -28.61 -7.72
N ASN A 13 -35.38 -27.43 -7.88
CA ASN A 13 -35.19 -26.35 -6.92
C ASN A 13 -35.67 -26.82 -5.55
N ILE A 14 -34.79 -26.95 -4.59
CA ILE A 14 -35.17 -27.19 -3.20
C ILE A 14 -35.68 -25.86 -2.66
N TYR A 15 -37.01 -25.66 -2.74
CA TYR A 15 -37.67 -24.52 -2.09
C TYR A 15 -37.90 -24.87 -0.63
N GLY A 16 -37.21 -24.20 0.27
CA GLY A 16 -37.36 -24.38 1.70
C GLY A 16 -36.38 -23.52 2.51
N ARG A 17 -36.62 -23.41 3.79
CA ARG A 17 -35.85 -22.61 4.74
C ARG A 17 -34.41 -23.14 5.01
N GLY A 18 -33.73 -23.54 3.97
CA GLY A 18 -32.37 -24.07 4.05
C GLY A 18 -32.32 -25.60 4.00
N LEU A 19 -31.18 -26.09 3.49
CA LEU A 19 -30.83 -27.51 3.55
C LEU A 19 -30.12 -27.75 4.88
N GLN A 20 -30.76 -28.38 5.83
CA GLN A 20 -30.10 -28.91 7.02
C GLN A 20 -29.83 -30.40 6.79
N VAL A 21 -28.56 -30.75 6.86
CA VAL A 21 -28.10 -32.13 6.69
C VAL A 21 -27.43 -32.58 7.98
N ASP A 22 -28.08 -33.46 8.71
CA ASP A 22 -27.66 -33.87 10.06
C ASP A 22 -26.47 -34.86 10.08
N THR A 23 -26.13 -35.46 8.93
CA THR A 23 -25.18 -36.57 8.87
C THR A 23 -24.31 -36.58 7.59
N LEU A 24 -23.84 -35.44 7.11
CA LEU A 24 -22.88 -35.42 6.02
C LEU A 24 -21.47 -35.17 6.56
N ASP A 25 -20.57 -36.08 6.24
CA ASP A 25 -19.14 -35.88 6.51
C ASP A 25 -18.57 -34.78 5.62
N GLN A 26 -19.16 -34.57 4.43
CA GLN A 26 -18.75 -33.46 3.51
C GLN A 26 -19.83 -33.16 2.48
N VAL A 27 -19.81 -31.94 1.95
CA VAL A 27 -20.57 -31.55 0.76
C VAL A 27 -19.60 -31.49 -0.41
N ILE A 28 -19.78 -32.36 -1.39
CA ILE A 28 -18.97 -32.38 -2.61
C ILE A 28 -19.79 -31.72 -3.72
N ALA A 29 -19.21 -30.66 -4.33
CA ALA A 29 -19.66 -30.05 -5.56
C ALA A 29 -18.74 -30.50 -6.69
N ASP A 30 -19.07 -31.67 -7.26
CA ASP A 30 -18.28 -32.27 -8.34
C ASP A 30 -18.76 -31.76 -9.70
N SER A 31 -18.37 -30.54 -10.02
CA SER A 31 -18.64 -29.92 -11.31
C SER A 31 -17.61 -28.84 -11.64
N THR A 32 -17.47 -28.51 -12.93
CA THR A 32 -16.64 -27.39 -13.39
C THR A 32 -17.27 -26.02 -13.11
N ASN A 33 -18.51 -25.97 -12.60
CA ASN A 33 -19.20 -24.75 -12.23
C ASN A 33 -18.86 -24.30 -10.81
N SER A 34 -19.35 -23.15 -10.42
CA SER A 34 -19.14 -22.56 -9.11
C SER A 34 -20.31 -22.81 -8.14
N ILE A 35 -20.02 -22.78 -6.85
CA ILE A 35 -21.04 -22.67 -5.81
C ILE A 35 -21.24 -21.19 -5.52
N ARG A 36 -22.47 -20.70 -5.63
CA ARG A 36 -22.84 -19.36 -5.19
C ARG A 36 -23.21 -19.40 -3.70
N ILE A 37 -22.40 -18.75 -2.88
CA ILE A 37 -22.68 -18.60 -1.46
C ILE A 37 -23.67 -17.44 -1.20
N PRO A 38 -24.29 -17.35 -0.01
CA PRO A 38 -25.14 -16.23 0.36
C PRO A 38 -24.40 -14.89 0.18
N TYR A 39 -25.12 -13.88 -0.34
CA TYR A 39 -24.57 -12.55 -0.53
C TYR A 39 -25.55 -11.48 -0.03
N GLY A 40 -25.04 -10.31 0.30
CA GLY A 40 -25.83 -9.15 0.71
C GLY A 40 -24.94 -8.03 1.24
N THR A 41 -25.56 -6.91 1.57
CA THR A 41 -24.87 -5.72 2.11
C THR A 41 -24.40 -5.97 3.53
N THR A 42 -23.58 -5.03 4.06
CA THR A 42 -23.15 -5.06 5.47
C THR A 42 -24.34 -5.02 6.44
N SER A 43 -25.40 -4.25 6.12
CA SER A 43 -26.61 -4.15 6.96
C SER A 43 -27.48 -5.41 6.93
N GLN A 44 -27.29 -6.28 5.94
CA GLN A 44 -28.00 -7.56 5.79
C GLN A 44 -27.26 -8.73 6.44
N ARG A 45 -26.27 -8.47 7.28
CA ARG A 45 -25.67 -9.52 8.09
C ARG A 45 -26.68 -10.13 9.04
N PRO A 46 -26.67 -11.46 9.27
CA PRO A 46 -27.49 -12.06 10.31
C PRO A 46 -27.36 -11.34 11.65
N THR A 47 -28.46 -11.11 12.33
CA THR A 47 -28.49 -10.44 13.65
C THR A 47 -27.95 -11.33 14.76
N THR A 48 -28.04 -12.64 14.60
CA THR A 48 -27.51 -13.66 15.52
C THR A 48 -26.58 -14.61 14.74
N PRO A 49 -25.40 -14.15 14.34
CA PRO A 49 -24.48 -14.98 13.59
C PRO A 49 -23.81 -16.02 14.48
N THR A 50 -23.44 -17.16 13.86
CA THR A 50 -22.68 -18.23 14.52
C THR A 50 -21.32 -18.40 13.84
N ASN A 51 -20.31 -18.81 14.62
CA ASN A 51 -18.97 -19.07 14.07
C ASN A 51 -19.03 -20.11 12.94
N GLY A 52 -18.23 -19.88 11.89
CA GLY A 52 -18.18 -20.72 10.70
C GLY A 52 -19.12 -20.28 9.56
N GLN A 53 -19.95 -19.27 9.74
CA GLN A 53 -20.75 -18.72 8.63
C GLN A 53 -19.85 -18.02 7.62
N LEU A 54 -20.15 -18.23 6.32
CA LEU A 54 -19.46 -17.65 5.18
C LEU A 54 -20.46 -16.94 4.26
N ARG A 55 -20.14 -15.73 3.80
CA ARG A 55 -20.94 -14.98 2.83
C ARG A 55 -20.10 -14.03 1.98
N TYR A 56 -20.69 -13.51 0.90
CA TYR A 56 -20.12 -12.39 0.14
C TYR A 56 -20.78 -11.07 0.57
N ASN A 57 -19.99 -10.08 0.96
CA ASN A 57 -20.48 -8.75 1.32
C ASN A 57 -20.37 -7.81 0.11
N SER A 58 -21.51 -7.40 -0.44
CA SER A 58 -21.59 -6.54 -1.62
C SER A 58 -21.24 -5.08 -1.34
N THR A 59 -21.32 -4.62 -0.09
CA THR A 59 -20.86 -3.27 0.28
C THR A 59 -19.32 -3.19 0.27
N LEU A 60 -18.67 -4.25 0.73
CA LEU A 60 -17.21 -4.33 0.82
C LEU A 60 -16.58 -4.96 -0.44
N ASN A 61 -17.39 -5.57 -1.31
CA ASN A 61 -16.94 -6.40 -2.43
C ASN A 61 -15.94 -7.48 -2.03
N LYS A 62 -16.18 -8.14 -0.88
CA LYS A 62 -15.30 -9.14 -0.28
C LYS A 62 -16.09 -10.33 0.26
N PHE A 63 -15.45 -11.51 0.26
CA PHE A 63 -15.91 -12.60 1.09
C PHE A 63 -15.65 -12.29 2.56
N GLU A 64 -16.58 -12.65 3.41
CA GLU A 64 -16.45 -12.50 4.86
C GLU A 64 -16.93 -13.77 5.58
N GLY A 65 -16.24 -14.09 6.67
CA GLY A 65 -16.61 -15.17 7.57
C GLY A 65 -16.89 -14.62 8.98
N TYR A 66 -17.75 -15.32 9.71
CA TYR A 66 -17.97 -15.02 11.12
C TYR A 66 -17.14 -15.95 11.98
N GLU A 67 -16.18 -15.39 12.69
CA GLU A 67 -15.26 -16.10 13.57
C GLU A 67 -14.93 -15.25 14.79
N ASN A 68 -14.70 -15.92 15.92
CA ASN A 68 -14.33 -15.25 17.17
C ASN A 68 -15.23 -14.04 17.48
N SER A 69 -16.55 -14.24 17.36
CA SER A 69 -17.61 -13.26 17.62
C SER A 69 -17.58 -12.00 16.74
N ALA A 70 -16.93 -12.06 15.57
CA ALA A 70 -16.83 -10.92 14.65
C ALA A 70 -16.90 -11.35 13.18
N TRP A 71 -17.48 -10.49 12.32
CA TRP A 71 -17.38 -10.63 10.87
C TRP A 71 -15.99 -10.17 10.41
N ARG A 72 -15.25 -11.05 9.77
CA ARG A 72 -13.92 -10.79 9.23
C ARG A 72 -13.90 -11.01 7.73
N VAL A 73 -13.24 -10.10 7.01
CA VAL A 73 -13.00 -10.24 5.58
C VAL A 73 -11.98 -11.35 5.36
N LEU A 74 -12.33 -12.31 4.49
CA LEU A 74 -11.36 -13.29 4.02
C LEU A 74 -10.33 -12.59 3.15
N ARG A 75 -9.09 -12.62 3.58
CA ARG A 75 -7.97 -12.15 2.78
C ARG A 75 -7.44 -13.32 1.97
N TYR A 76 -7.47 -13.17 0.66
CA TYR A 76 -6.67 -14.04 -0.18
C TYR A 76 -5.21 -13.63 0.04
N ALA A 77 -4.34 -14.61 0.25
CA ALA A 77 -2.92 -14.37 0.02
C ALA A 77 -2.80 -14.13 -1.49
N GLU A 78 -2.74 -12.86 -1.89
CA GLU A 78 -2.27 -12.56 -3.24
C GLU A 78 -0.91 -13.25 -3.39
N PRO A 79 -0.65 -13.93 -4.50
CA PRO A 79 0.70 -14.41 -4.76
C PRO A 79 1.60 -13.20 -4.64
N PHE A 80 2.57 -13.25 -3.74
CA PHE A 80 3.47 -12.15 -3.40
C PHE A 80 3.86 -11.40 -4.68
N PRO A 81 3.33 -10.20 -4.97
CA PRO A 81 3.52 -9.59 -6.29
C PRO A 81 4.95 -9.16 -6.45
N ALA A 82 5.69 -8.71 -5.64
CA ALA A 82 7.13 -8.48 -5.71
C ALA A 82 7.73 -8.87 -4.38
N GLY A 83 8.78 -9.66 -4.40
CA GLY A 83 9.57 -9.93 -3.21
C GLY A 83 10.07 -8.64 -2.57
N ILE A 84 10.72 -8.76 -1.44
CA ILE A 84 11.40 -7.66 -0.76
C ILE A 84 12.16 -6.82 -1.80
N THR A 85 11.86 -5.54 -1.86
CA THR A 85 12.53 -4.61 -2.78
C THR A 85 13.76 -4.04 -2.10
N GLN A 86 14.92 -4.26 -2.71
CA GLN A 86 16.14 -3.57 -2.33
C GLN A 86 16.31 -2.32 -3.20
N GLN A 87 16.42 -1.18 -2.56
CA GLN A 87 16.59 0.11 -3.23
C GLN A 87 17.81 0.86 -2.67
N SER A 88 18.69 1.30 -3.59
CA SER A 88 19.72 2.27 -3.24
C SER A 88 19.10 3.67 -3.23
N LEU A 89 19.29 4.40 -2.15
CA LEU A 89 18.83 5.77 -1.99
C LEU A 89 19.95 6.81 -2.17
N GLY A 90 21.11 6.37 -2.66
CA GLY A 90 22.29 7.20 -2.84
C GLY A 90 23.28 7.09 -1.68
N ASN A 91 24.26 7.97 -1.67
CA ASN A 91 25.29 8.02 -0.63
C ASN A 91 25.04 9.20 0.32
N GLY A 92 25.42 9.04 1.57
CA GLY A 92 25.54 10.14 2.52
C GLY A 92 26.52 11.20 2.02
N ASP A 93 26.34 12.42 2.48
CA ASP A 93 27.22 13.58 2.23
C ASP A 93 27.58 14.30 3.54
N ALA A 94 27.29 13.69 4.68
CA ALA A 94 27.40 14.22 6.04
C ALA A 94 26.53 15.47 6.33
N THR A 95 25.58 15.80 5.43
CA THR A 95 24.67 16.96 5.58
C THR A 95 23.21 16.61 5.30
N ALA A 96 22.97 15.80 4.29
CA ALA A 96 21.62 15.37 3.91
C ALA A 96 21.06 14.37 4.93
N VAL A 97 19.85 14.64 5.41
CA VAL A 97 19.12 13.75 6.31
C VAL A 97 17.90 13.10 5.62
N VAL A 98 17.52 13.55 4.42
CA VAL A 98 16.34 13.07 3.71
C VAL A 98 16.76 12.24 2.51
N PHE A 99 16.35 10.98 2.46
CA PHE A 99 16.68 10.02 1.41
C PHE A 99 15.41 9.40 0.81
N GLY A 100 15.33 9.37 -0.51
CA GLY A 100 14.16 8.87 -1.26
C GLY A 100 13.92 9.67 -2.55
N PRO A 101 12.75 9.53 -3.18
CA PRO A 101 11.59 8.80 -2.67
C PRO A 101 11.80 7.29 -2.70
N MET A 102 11.14 6.59 -1.79
CA MET A 102 11.08 5.13 -1.87
C MET A 102 10.23 4.74 -3.06
N ALA A 103 10.74 3.87 -3.90
CA ALA A 103 10.00 3.35 -5.03
C ALA A 103 8.75 2.61 -4.54
N SER A 104 7.58 2.96 -5.07
CA SER A 104 6.42 2.11 -4.98
C SER A 104 6.68 0.91 -5.89
N GLY A 105 7.14 -0.19 -5.33
CA GLY A 105 7.37 -1.43 -6.09
C GLY A 105 6.10 -2.07 -6.62
N ASP A 106 4.95 -1.51 -6.26
CA ASP A 106 3.63 -1.99 -6.67
C ASP A 106 2.66 -0.80 -6.67
N VAL A 107 2.04 -0.56 -7.83
CA VAL A 107 0.98 0.46 -7.99
C VAL A 107 -0.22 0.26 -7.06
N ASN A 108 -0.38 -0.92 -6.48
CA ASN A 108 -1.48 -1.27 -5.57
C ASN A 108 -1.04 -1.41 -4.11
N ALA A 109 0.22 -1.23 -3.81
CA ALA A 109 0.69 -1.36 -2.46
C ALA A 109 0.71 -0.01 -1.76
N PRO A 110 0.01 0.12 -0.63
CA PRO A 110 0.20 1.28 0.22
C PRO A 110 1.67 1.33 0.61
N ALA A 111 2.18 2.53 0.78
CA ALA A 111 3.47 2.75 1.40
C ALA A 111 3.60 1.94 2.70
N PRO A 112 4.82 1.65 3.15
CA PRO A 112 5.02 0.97 4.42
C PRO A 112 4.19 1.63 5.51
N ALA A 113 3.38 0.84 6.20
CA ALA A 113 2.48 1.35 7.23
C ALA A 113 3.24 2.00 8.40
N ALA A 114 4.50 1.63 8.58
CA ALA A 114 5.36 2.13 9.65
C ALA A 114 6.83 2.08 9.25
N ALA A 115 7.67 2.89 9.91
CA ALA A 115 9.12 2.87 9.70
C ALA A 115 9.76 1.50 9.97
N GLN A 116 9.17 0.71 10.87
CA GLN A 116 9.62 -0.65 11.20
C GLN A 116 9.45 -1.65 10.04
N ASN A 117 8.61 -1.33 9.06
CA ASN A 117 8.40 -2.14 7.86
C ASN A 117 9.42 -1.84 6.75
N VAL A 118 10.41 -1.04 7.06
CA VAL A 118 11.55 -0.73 6.18
C VAL A 118 12.83 -1.06 6.93
N LEU A 119 13.66 -1.94 6.37
CA LEU A 119 14.98 -2.22 6.92
C LEU A 119 16.00 -1.34 6.22
N VAL A 120 16.71 -0.51 6.97
CA VAL A 120 17.66 0.47 6.45
C VAL A 120 19.06 0.11 6.86
N LEU A 121 19.97 0.19 5.89
CA LEU A 121 21.42 0.02 6.11
C LEU A 121 22.17 1.25 5.61
N VAL A 122 23.14 1.68 6.39
CA VAL A 122 24.15 2.66 5.98
C VAL A 122 25.49 1.91 6.00
N GLU A 123 26.12 1.74 4.82
CA GLU A 123 27.36 0.94 4.69
C GLU A 123 27.26 -0.44 5.37
N ASN A 124 26.16 -1.18 5.12
CA ASN A 124 25.87 -2.47 5.73
C ASN A 124 25.63 -2.48 7.25
N VAL A 125 25.58 -1.30 7.90
CA VAL A 125 25.22 -1.18 9.31
C VAL A 125 23.72 -0.93 9.41
N PHE A 126 23.03 -1.80 10.13
CA PHE A 126 21.59 -1.68 10.35
C PHE A 126 21.25 -0.40 11.13
N GLN A 127 20.23 0.29 10.65
CA GLN A 127 19.69 1.49 11.29
C GLN A 127 18.38 1.15 12.00
N LEU A 128 18.27 1.56 13.25
CA LEU A 128 17.08 1.28 14.06
C LEU A 128 15.97 2.28 13.74
N ALA A 129 14.84 1.76 13.29
CA ALA A 129 13.65 2.56 13.01
C ALA A 129 13.20 3.34 14.25
N THR A 130 12.71 4.55 14.04
CA THR A 130 12.29 5.52 15.07
C THR A 130 13.39 6.09 15.94
N THR A 131 14.57 5.48 15.93
CA THR A 131 15.77 5.97 16.64
C THR A 131 16.73 6.66 15.68
N ASN A 132 17.16 5.96 14.64
CA ASN A 132 18.12 6.51 13.66
C ASN A 132 17.42 7.19 12.48
N TYR A 133 16.19 6.73 12.15
CA TYR A 133 15.40 7.33 11.08
C TYR A 133 13.89 7.20 11.36
N THR A 134 13.13 8.03 10.66
CA THR A 134 11.67 7.96 10.56
C THR A 134 11.23 7.87 9.11
N LEU A 135 10.00 7.42 8.86
CA LEU A 135 9.39 7.41 7.54
C LEU A 135 8.41 8.58 7.44
N VAL A 136 8.62 9.46 6.48
CA VAL A 136 7.80 10.67 6.30
C VAL A 136 7.27 10.77 4.88
N GLN A 137 5.96 10.96 4.74
CA GLN A 137 5.35 11.24 3.45
C GLN A 137 5.50 12.72 3.10
N ASN A 138 5.97 12.99 1.89
CA ASN A 138 6.12 14.35 1.36
C ASN A 138 6.79 15.33 2.35
N PRO A 139 8.03 15.04 2.81
CA PRO A 139 8.66 15.84 3.84
C PRO A 139 8.70 17.33 3.46
N ALA A 140 8.38 18.19 4.44
CA ALA A 140 8.40 19.64 4.26
C ALA A 140 9.83 20.16 4.06
N ALA A 141 9.96 21.38 3.55
CA ALA A 141 11.26 22.05 3.37
C ALA A 141 12.06 22.14 4.69
N ALA A 142 11.39 22.38 5.81
CA ALA A 142 11.98 22.52 7.13
C ALA A 142 12.54 21.21 7.72
N VAL A 143 12.21 20.04 7.15
CA VAL A 143 12.65 18.73 7.70
C VAL A 143 14.15 18.52 7.52
N GLY A 144 14.76 19.14 6.52
CA GLY A 144 16.21 19.04 6.27
C GLY A 144 16.54 18.89 4.78
N SER A 145 17.82 18.80 4.46
CA SER A 145 18.34 18.67 3.10
C SER A 145 18.28 17.22 2.59
N GLY A 146 18.37 17.06 1.27
CA GLY A 146 18.44 15.77 0.57
C GLY A 146 17.18 15.42 -0.21
N GLY A 147 17.30 14.45 -1.09
CA GLY A 147 16.21 13.92 -1.92
C GLY A 147 15.58 14.92 -2.87
N THR A 148 16.28 16.01 -3.21
CA THR A 148 15.77 17.08 -4.07
C THR A 148 16.21 16.92 -5.52
N VAL A 149 15.36 17.38 -6.43
CA VAL A 149 15.61 17.53 -7.87
C VAL A 149 15.75 19.03 -8.15
N ALA A 150 16.78 19.41 -8.88
CA ALA A 150 16.99 20.80 -9.28
C ALA A 150 16.13 21.17 -10.49
N SER A 151 15.80 22.46 -10.59
CA SER A 151 15.20 23.04 -11.80
C SER A 151 16.10 22.74 -13.02
N GLY A 152 15.47 22.42 -14.15
CA GLY A 152 16.14 21.87 -15.33
C GLY A 152 16.09 20.33 -15.43
N SER A 153 15.77 19.65 -14.33
CA SER A 153 15.74 18.17 -14.27
C SER A 153 14.40 17.60 -13.81
N PHE A 154 13.33 18.39 -13.74
CA PHE A 154 12.01 17.87 -13.40
C PHE A 154 11.47 16.99 -14.52
N THR A 155 10.88 15.84 -14.14
CA THR A 155 10.22 14.94 -15.07
C THR A 155 8.76 15.38 -15.27
N ILE A 156 8.38 15.63 -16.52
CA ILE A 156 7.01 16.05 -16.86
C ILE A 156 6.02 14.96 -16.47
N GLY A 157 4.90 15.37 -15.86
CA GLY A 157 3.86 14.47 -15.35
C GLY A 157 4.11 13.93 -13.94
N VAL A 158 5.27 14.18 -13.36
CA VAL A 158 5.60 13.79 -11.99
C VAL A 158 5.21 14.89 -11.01
N GLU A 159 4.68 14.49 -9.86
CA GLU A 159 4.28 15.40 -8.80
C GLU A 159 5.46 15.71 -7.88
N TYR A 160 5.65 16.99 -7.59
CA TYR A 160 6.72 17.51 -6.76
C TYR A 160 6.20 18.47 -5.70
N LYS A 161 6.97 18.60 -4.63
CA LYS A 161 6.80 19.61 -3.59
C LYS A 161 7.99 20.58 -3.58
N ILE A 162 7.73 21.88 -3.72
CA ILE A 162 8.78 22.91 -3.73
C ILE A 162 9.50 22.91 -2.38
N ILE A 163 10.81 22.81 -2.41
CA ILE A 163 11.67 22.86 -1.22
C ILE A 163 12.37 24.21 -1.12
N VAL A 164 13.07 24.62 -2.15
CA VAL A 164 13.70 25.93 -2.26
C VAL A 164 13.19 26.59 -3.52
N PRO A 165 12.45 27.70 -3.45
CA PRO A 165 11.98 28.41 -4.64
C PRO A 165 13.14 28.95 -5.50
N GLY A 166 14.16 29.51 -4.87
CA GLY A 166 15.31 30.11 -5.57
C GLY A 166 14.84 31.19 -6.55
N THR A 167 15.41 31.15 -7.74
CA THR A 167 15.08 32.02 -8.88
C THR A 167 14.12 31.33 -9.87
N THR A 168 13.64 30.15 -9.55
CA THR A 168 12.73 29.38 -10.43
C THR A 168 11.30 29.92 -10.31
N ASP A 169 10.72 30.25 -11.45
CA ASP A 169 9.27 30.52 -11.52
C ASP A 169 8.52 29.19 -11.74
N PHE A 170 8.08 28.59 -10.65
CA PHE A 170 7.34 27.33 -10.68
C PHE A 170 5.96 27.46 -11.32
N THR A 171 5.41 28.68 -11.46
CA THR A 171 4.11 28.87 -12.10
C THR A 171 4.15 28.55 -13.59
N LEU A 172 5.31 28.69 -14.23
CA LEU A 172 5.51 28.36 -15.64
C LEU A 172 5.56 26.84 -15.90
N ILE A 173 5.68 26.05 -14.82
CA ILE A 173 5.80 24.58 -14.91
C ILE A 173 4.72 23.83 -14.12
N GLY A 174 3.58 24.46 -13.91
CA GLY A 174 2.38 23.79 -13.39
C GLY A 174 2.05 24.04 -11.93
N SER A 175 2.84 24.87 -11.21
CA SER A 175 2.53 25.23 -9.84
C SER A 175 1.56 26.42 -9.74
N ALA A 176 0.74 26.44 -8.70
CA ALA A 176 -0.13 27.57 -8.41
C ALA A 176 0.64 28.83 -7.96
N ASN A 177 1.83 28.64 -7.39
CA ASN A 177 2.75 29.69 -6.94
C ASN A 177 4.17 29.14 -6.79
N SER A 178 5.15 30.03 -6.53
CA SER A 178 6.56 29.63 -6.30
C SER A 178 6.93 29.69 -4.81
N THR A 179 6.03 29.19 -3.92
CA THR A 179 6.28 29.19 -2.48
C THR A 179 6.70 27.79 -2.01
N ALA A 180 7.65 27.74 -1.07
CA ALA A 180 8.07 26.46 -0.47
C ALA A 180 6.87 25.70 0.12
N ASN A 181 6.93 24.37 0.02
CA ASN A 181 5.88 23.41 0.37
C ASN A 181 4.65 23.37 -0.56
N THR A 182 4.58 24.18 -1.61
CA THR A 182 3.54 24.03 -2.64
C THR A 182 3.78 22.76 -3.42
N VAL A 183 2.72 21.97 -3.62
CA VAL A 183 2.73 20.74 -4.44
C VAL A 183 2.26 21.09 -5.84
N PHE A 184 2.91 20.53 -6.86
CA PHE A 184 2.55 20.72 -8.26
C PHE A 184 2.91 19.50 -9.10
N THR A 185 2.20 19.31 -10.21
CA THR A 185 2.59 18.35 -11.24
C THR A 185 3.39 19.07 -12.30
N ALA A 186 4.62 18.64 -12.54
CA ALA A 186 5.50 19.31 -13.48
C ALA A 186 4.97 19.22 -14.92
N THR A 187 4.80 20.37 -15.58
CA THR A 187 4.47 20.50 -17.00
C THR A 187 5.68 20.89 -17.85
N GLY A 188 6.82 21.14 -17.22
CA GLY A 188 8.09 21.47 -17.84
C GLY A 188 9.26 21.19 -16.88
N VAL A 189 10.48 21.24 -17.43
CA VAL A 189 11.71 20.96 -16.67
C VAL A 189 12.15 22.10 -15.75
N GLY A 190 11.58 23.30 -15.94
CA GLY A 190 11.94 24.51 -15.19
C GLY A 190 13.28 25.12 -15.59
N THR A 191 13.49 26.35 -15.14
CA THR A 191 14.75 27.09 -15.26
C THR A 191 15.03 27.81 -13.94
N GLY A 192 16.29 28.15 -13.66
CA GLY A 192 16.70 28.78 -12.40
C GLY A 192 17.39 27.79 -11.46
N ASN A 193 17.47 28.15 -10.18
CA ASN A 193 18.18 27.36 -9.17
C ASN A 193 17.28 26.80 -8.05
N GLY A 194 15.96 26.83 -8.26
CA GLY A 194 15.01 26.24 -7.33
C GLY A 194 15.12 24.71 -7.28
N THR A 195 14.68 24.14 -6.17
CA THR A 195 14.65 22.69 -5.98
C THR A 195 13.31 22.22 -5.46
N ALA A 196 12.91 21.01 -5.84
CA ALA A 196 11.72 20.37 -5.34
C ALA A 196 11.98 18.89 -5.04
N ARG A 197 11.18 18.28 -4.19
CA ARG A 197 11.18 16.83 -3.96
C ARG A 197 10.01 16.20 -4.69
N GLN A 198 10.24 15.06 -5.33
CA GLN A 198 9.14 14.26 -5.82
C GLN A 198 8.24 13.86 -4.64
N THR A 199 6.91 13.83 -4.84
CA THR A 199 6.02 13.33 -3.79
C THR A 199 6.22 11.84 -3.58
N GLY A 200 6.10 11.39 -2.32
CA GLY A 200 6.34 10.01 -1.95
C GLY A 200 6.81 9.88 -0.50
N TYR A 201 7.24 8.67 -0.15
CA TYR A 201 7.76 8.37 1.18
C TYR A 201 9.29 8.48 1.20
N TYR A 202 9.81 9.06 2.25
CA TYR A 202 11.24 9.32 2.45
C TYR A 202 11.67 8.82 3.82
N LEU A 203 12.91 8.36 3.89
CA LEU A 203 13.61 8.17 5.15
C LEU A 203 14.14 9.53 5.60
N VAL A 204 13.88 9.89 6.84
CA VAL A 204 14.42 11.08 7.49
C VAL A 204 15.30 10.62 8.65
N PHE A 205 16.60 10.79 8.51
CA PHE A 205 17.58 10.41 9.52
C PHE A 205 17.64 11.45 10.64
N THR A 206 17.90 10.99 11.85
CA THR A 206 18.15 11.88 13.01
C THR A 206 19.53 12.53 12.94
N SER A 207 20.49 11.88 12.28
CA SER A 207 21.82 12.40 11.98
C SER A 207 22.18 12.05 10.54
N ALA A 208 22.77 12.97 9.82
CA ALA A 208 23.17 12.74 8.44
C ALA A 208 24.15 11.57 8.33
N PRO A 209 23.92 10.62 7.41
CA PRO A 209 24.91 9.59 7.08
C PRO A 209 26.22 10.21 6.59
N ASP A 210 27.34 9.64 7.01
CA ASP A 210 28.68 10.11 6.64
C ASP A 210 28.88 10.14 5.12
N ALA A 211 29.76 11.02 4.68
CA ALA A 211 30.08 11.19 3.27
C ALA A 211 30.58 9.89 2.63
N GLY A 212 30.03 9.56 1.46
CA GLY A 212 30.39 8.36 0.70
C GLY A 212 29.75 7.05 1.19
N LYS A 213 29.03 7.05 2.31
CA LYS A 213 28.40 5.84 2.86
C LYS A 213 27.08 5.55 2.13
N PRO A 214 26.92 4.38 1.47
CA PRO A 214 25.70 4.05 0.75
C PRO A 214 24.53 3.85 1.71
N VAL A 215 23.39 4.42 1.35
CA VAL A 215 22.10 4.26 2.04
C VAL A 215 21.25 3.30 1.23
N THR A 216 20.90 2.17 1.83
CA THR A 216 20.08 1.12 1.20
C THR A 216 18.84 0.85 2.04
N ALA A 217 17.70 0.79 1.40
CA ALA A 217 16.43 0.40 2.00
C ALA A 217 15.96 -0.95 1.44
N LEU A 218 15.52 -1.85 2.33
CA LEU A 218 14.74 -3.02 1.97
C LEU A 218 13.33 -2.79 2.48
N HIS A 219 12.35 -2.93 1.61
CA HIS A 219 10.95 -2.66 1.93
C HIS A 219 10.02 -3.65 1.23
N ASN A 220 8.69 -3.48 1.36
CA ASN A 220 7.67 -4.41 0.89
C ASN A 220 7.55 -5.70 1.71
N PHE A 221 7.89 -5.65 3.00
CA PHE A 221 7.73 -6.78 3.90
C PHE A 221 6.27 -7.03 4.32
N ASP A 222 5.40 -6.04 4.16
CA ASP A 222 4.02 -6.01 4.65
C ASP A 222 2.97 -6.15 3.53
N LYS A 223 3.37 -6.77 2.42
CA LYS A 223 2.54 -6.99 1.23
C LYS A 223 2.20 -8.46 1.02
#